data_97bd364b6802954deb2c039e33a9f196
#
_entry.id   97bd364b6802954deb2c039e33a9f196
#
_cell.length_a   1.000
_cell.length_b   1.000
_cell.length_c   1.000
_cell.angle_alpha   90.00
_cell.angle_beta   90.00
_cell.angle_gamma   90.00
#
_symmetry.space_group_name_H-M   'P 1'
#
loop_
_entity.id
_entity.type
_entity.pdbx_description
1 polymer ?
#
loop_
_entity_poly.entity_id
_entity_poly.type
_entity_poly.pdbx_seq_one_letter_code
_entity_poly.pdbx_strand_id
1 'polypeptide(L)'
;MDHHVNLNVSGGTDFVKYFSTLAYLHEGDLLKHYENGRGYKPSAGYDRFNFRTNLDLKLTKSTLLKINLAGVYGIRKGNPGDYTAFQTRGAYSMPPNAFMPQYSDGRWGSHNTVQPNPVSGLANSLWKFQKTDLTSDFTLSQKLDFITSGLGISGNVSFDNHLESQGGI
;
A
#
# COMPACT_ATOMS: atom_id res chain seq x y z
N MET A 1 -2.04 14.99 -6.07
CA MET A 1 -1.85 14.60 -7.47
C MET A 1 -1.53 13.12 -7.48
N ASP A 2 -2.20 12.33 -8.30
CA ASP A 2 -2.06 10.88 -8.26
C ASP A 2 -1.17 10.42 -9.41
N HIS A 3 -0.31 9.46 -9.12
CA HIS A 3 0.61 8.88 -10.08
C HIS A 3 0.54 7.36 -10.04
N HIS A 4 0.45 6.75 -11.22
CA HIS A 4 0.52 5.31 -11.36
C HIS A 4 1.55 4.97 -12.45
N VAL A 5 2.54 4.19 -12.08
CA VAL A 5 3.60 3.73 -12.97
C VAL A 5 3.63 2.22 -12.94
N ASN A 6 3.73 1.58 -14.10
CA ASN A 6 3.81 0.14 -14.24
C ASN A 6 4.91 -0.23 -15.25
N LEU A 7 5.78 -1.14 -14.86
CA LEU A 7 6.87 -1.67 -15.65
C LEU A 7 6.74 -3.19 -15.73
N ASN A 8 6.78 -3.73 -16.94
CA ASN A 8 6.76 -5.17 -17.19
C ASN A 8 8.01 -5.57 -17.96
N VAL A 9 8.62 -6.66 -17.55
CA VAL A 9 9.77 -7.26 -18.24
C VAL A 9 9.50 -8.75 -18.40
N SER A 10 9.66 -9.26 -19.60
CA SER A 10 9.53 -10.69 -19.90
C SER A 10 10.62 -11.15 -20.85
N GLY A 11 10.97 -12.40 -20.74
CA GLY A 11 11.96 -13.00 -21.61
C GLY A 11 12.15 -14.47 -21.29
N GLY A 12 13.09 -15.08 -21.99
CA GLY A 12 13.41 -16.47 -21.72
C GLY A 12 14.41 -17.06 -22.69
N THR A 13 14.89 -18.21 -22.29
CA THR A 13 15.70 -19.15 -23.06
C THR A 13 15.06 -20.52 -23.01
N ASP A 14 15.71 -21.53 -23.58
CA ASP A 14 15.25 -22.92 -23.42
C ASP A 14 15.29 -23.42 -22.00
N PHE A 15 16.14 -22.83 -21.15
CA PHE A 15 16.30 -23.18 -19.75
C PHE A 15 15.37 -22.39 -18.82
N VAL A 16 15.19 -21.08 -19.04
CA VAL A 16 14.42 -20.20 -18.17
C VAL A 16 13.41 -19.38 -18.97
N LYS A 17 12.20 -19.25 -18.45
CA LYS A 17 11.22 -18.25 -18.88
C LYS A 17 10.88 -17.40 -17.66
N TYR A 18 10.79 -16.10 -17.85
CA TYR A 18 10.45 -15.17 -16.78
C TYR A 18 9.48 -14.08 -17.22
N PHE A 19 8.69 -13.65 -16.28
CA PHE A 19 7.85 -12.47 -16.38
C PHE A 19 7.91 -11.75 -15.03
N SER A 20 8.25 -10.46 -15.05
CA SER A 20 8.31 -9.63 -13.87
C SER A 20 7.54 -8.33 -14.07
N THR A 21 6.82 -7.92 -13.06
CA THR A 21 6.07 -6.66 -13.02
C THR A 21 6.46 -5.88 -11.78
N LEU A 22 6.66 -4.58 -11.95
CA LEU A 22 6.80 -3.62 -10.86
C LEU A 22 5.79 -2.50 -11.08
N ALA A 23 4.99 -2.21 -10.06
CA ALA A 23 4.02 -1.12 -10.11
C ALA A 23 4.16 -0.22 -8.88
N TYR A 24 4.04 1.08 -9.12
CA TYR A 24 3.99 2.10 -8.08
C TYR A 24 2.73 2.93 -8.22
N LEU A 25 2.02 3.11 -7.13
CA LEU A 25 0.86 3.98 -7.01
C LEU A 25 1.15 5.02 -5.93
N HIS A 26 0.94 6.28 -6.25
CA HIS A 26 0.91 7.38 -5.31
C HIS A 26 -0.44 8.09 -5.40
N GLU A 27 -1.12 8.19 -4.28
CA GLU A 27 -2.34 8.99 -4.11
C GLU A 27 -1.99 10.15 -3.16
N GLY A 28 -2.09 11.37 -3.68
CA GLY A 28 -1.76 12.58 -2.94
C GLY A 28 -2.88 13.02 -2.01
N ASP A 29 -2.55 14.02 -1.20
CA ASP A 29 -3.50 14.63 -0.27
C ASP A 29 -4.48 15.57 -1.00
N LEU A 30 -5.75 15.49 -0.61
CA LEU A 30 -6.83 16.37 -1.08
C LEU A 30 -7.06 17.57 -0.14
N LEU A 31 -6.47 17.55 1.07
CA LEU A 31 -6.72 18.55 2.09
C LEU A 31 -5.69 19.68 2.01
N LYS A 32 -6.16 20.91 2.27
CA LYS A 32 -5.27 22.05 2.45
C LYS A 32 -4.48 21.88 3.75
N HIS A 33 -3.16 22.00 3.65
CA HIS A 33 -2.29 21.99 4.82
C HIS A 33 -2.27 23.34 5.53
N TYR A 34 -2.30 23.28 6.86
CA TYR A 34 -2.13 24.42 7.75
C TYR A 34 -0.88 24.19 8.60
N GLU A 35 -0.15 25.25 8.87
CA GLU A 35 1.01 25.19 9.76
C GLU A 35 0.55 24.92 11.20
N ASN A 36 1.08 23.87 11.83
CA ASN A 36 0.69 23.47 13.19
C ASN A 36 1.72 23.85 14.27
N GLY A 37 2.86 24.42 13.87
CA GLY A 37 3.94 24.79 14.80
C GLY A 37 4.68 23.61 15.45
N ARG A 38 4.40 22.36 15.03
CA ARG A 38 4.95 21.15 15.68
C ARG A 38 6.11 20.51 14.90
N GLY A 39 6.57 21.13 13.83
CA GLY A 39 7.70 20.64 13.03
C GLY A 39 7.40 19.45 12.11
N TYR A 40 6.14 19.04 11.99
CA TYR A 40 5.71 18.04 11.01
C TYR A 40 4.51 18.52 10.22
N LYS A 41 4.38 18.01 9.00
CA LYS A 41 3.23 18.29 8.13
C LYS A 41 2.32 17.05 8.10
N PRO A 42 1.13 17.11 8.71
CA PRO A 42 0.15 16.04 8.54
C PRO A 42 -0.25 15.99 7.07
N SER A 43 -0.23 14.81 6.50
CA SER A 43 -0.65 14.58 5.12
C SER A 43 -1.49 13.32 5.06
N ALA A 44 -2.59 13.35 4.32
CA ALA A 44 -3.33 12.17 3.96
C ALA A 44 -2.85 11.71 2.58
N GLY A 45 -2.32 10.53 2.49
CA GLY A 45 -1.80 10.01 1.23
C GLY A 45 -1.57 8.51 1.30
N TYR A 46 -1.44 7.91 0.14
CA TYR A 46 -1.18 6.48 0.01
C TYR A 46 -0.10 6.23 -1.02
N ASP A 47 0.92 5.52 -0.59
CA ASP A 47 1.98 5.01 -1.44
C ASP A 47 1.93 3.49 -1.46
N ARG A 48 1.93 2.87 -2.65
CA ARG A 48 1.91 1.41 -2.80
C ARG A 48 2.89 0.96 -3.86
N PHE A 49 3.72 0.01 -3.49
CA PHE A 49 4.59 -0.74 -4.37
C PHE A 49 4.06 -2.17 -4.52
N ASN A 50 3.95 -2.65 -5.75
CA ASN A 50 3.63 -4.03 -6.04
C ASN A 50 4.74 -4.61 -6.91
N PHE A 51 5.14 -5.82 -6.61
CA PHE A 51 5.96 -6.60 -7.51
C PHE A 51 5.38 -7.98 -7.71
N ARG A 52 5.61 -8.55 -8.87
CA ARG A 52 5.31 -9.94 -9.18
C ARG A 52 6.39 -10.48 -10.11
N THR A 53 6.86 -11.68 -9.81
CA THR A 53 7.82 -12.39 -10.64
C THR A 53 7.39 -13.84 -10.79
N ASN A 54 7.27 -14.31 -11.99
CA ASN A 54 7.03 -15.71 -12.33
C ASN A 54 8.25 -16.23 -13.08
N LEU A 55 8.79 -17.35 -12.63
CA LEU A 55 9.93 -18.03 -13.22
C LEU A 55 9.57 -19.48 -13.51
N ASP A 56 9.80 -19.91 -14.73
CA ASP A 56 9.74 -21.30 -15.14
C ASP A 56 11.15 -21.78 -15.48
N LEU A 57 11.70 -22.67 -14.65
CA LEU A 57 13.06 -23.19 -14.78
C LEU A 57 13.02 -24.68 -15.20
N LYS A 58 13.47 -24.96 -16.41
CA LYS A 58 13.64 -26.34 -16.89
C LYS A 58 14.97 -26.87 -16.36
N LEU A 59 14.97 -27.49 -15.17
CA LEU A 59 16.17 -28.03 -14.53
C LEU A 59 16.76 -29.19 -15.32
N THR A 60 15.89 -30.00 -15.91
CA THR A 60 16.24 -31.09 -16.83
C THR A 60 15.20 -31.19 -17.94
N LYS A 61 15.34 -32.16 -18.86
CA LYS A 61 14.32 -32.47 -19.89
C LYS A 61 12.99 -32.95 -19.29
N SER A 62 13.03 -33.48 -18.06
CA SER A 62 11.87 -34.04 -17.35
C SER A 62 11.48 -33.27 -16.10
N THR A 63 12.29 -32.31 -15.64
CA THR A 63 12.07 -31.58 -14.38
C THR A 63 11.83 -30.10 -14.64
N LEU A 64 10.71 -29.58 -14.14
CA LEU A 64 10.33 -28.18 -14.22
C LEU A 64 10.11 -27.63 -12.81
N LEU A 65 10.79 -26.55 -12.47
CA LEU A 65 10.56 -25.76 -11.27
C LEU A 65 9.87 -24.45 -11.67
N LYS A 66 8.69 -24.21 -11.08
CA LYS A 66 8.01 -22.92 -11.19
C LYS A 66 8.13 -22.17 -9.88
N ILE A 67 8.45 -20.90 -9.96
CA ILE A 67 8.57 -19.99 -8.82
C ILE A 67 7.68 -18.78 -9.10
N ASN A 68 6.71 -18.53 -8.24
CA ASN A 68 5.89 -17.35 -8.29
C ASN A 68 6.12 -16.55 -7.00
N LEU A 69 6.58 -15.33 -7.15
CA LEU A 69 6.78 -14.39 -6.06
C LEU A 69 5.88 -13.17 -6.30
N ALA A 70 5.14 -12.76 -5.31
CA ALA A 70 4.37 -11.53 -5.35
C ALA A 70 4.48 -10.79 -4.02
N GLY A 71 4.56 -9.48 -4.09
CA GLY A 71 4.59 -8.67 -2.90
C GLY A 71 3.88 -7.33 -3.10
N VAL A 72 3.29 -6.87 -2.01
CA VAL A 72 2.65 -5.56 -1.89
C VAL A 72 3.21 -4.87 -0.67
N TYR A 73 3.71 -3.66 -0.84
CA TYR A 73 4.11 -2.79 0.24
C TYR A 73 3.32 -1.49 0.15
N GLY A 74 2.49 -1.22 1.15
CA GLY A 74 1.64 -0.04 1.22
C GLY A 74 1.95 0.82 2.45
N ILE A 75 2.01 2.14 2.25
CA ILE A 75 2.11 3.13 3.32
C ILE A 75 0.94 4.08 3.19
N ARG A 76 0.05 4.07 4.18
CA ARG A 76 -1.03 5.03 4.30
C ARG A 76 -0.70 6.03 5.40
N LYS A 77 -0.77 7.31 5.06
CA LYS A 77 -0.66 8.42 6.01
C LYS A 77 -2.02 9.10 6.12
N GLY A 78 -2.32 9.66 7.28
CA GLY A 78 -3.58 10.38 7.48
C GLY A 78 -3.95 10.42 8.96
N ASN A 79 -5.23 10.60 9.21
CA ASN A 79 -5.77 10.53 10.56
C ASN A 79 -6.27 9.10 10.85
N PRO A 80 -6.23 8.64 12.11
CA PRO A 80 -6.65 7.30 12.46
C PRO A 80 -8.15 7.07 12.22
N GLY A 81 -8.47 5.98 11.52
CA GLY A 81 -9.82 5.45 11.38
C GLY A 81 -10.87 6.47 10.95
N ASP A 82 -11.99 6.48 11.67
CA ASP A 82 -13.13 7.37 11.42
C ASP A 82 -12.92 8.83 11.78
N TYR A 83 -11.73 9.18 12.34
CA TYR A 83 -11.43 10.54 12.78
C TYR A 83 -11.47 11.54 11.61
N THR A 84 -10.96 11.15 10.43
CA THR A 84 -11.06 11.98 9.22
C THR A 84 -12.52 12.22 8.83
N ALA A 85 -13.36 11.19 8.87
CA ALA A 85 -14.78 11.31 8.59
C ALA A 85 -15.50 12.20 9.62
N PHE A 86 -15.15 12.08 10.91
CA PHE A 86 -15.68 12.92 11.97
C PHE A 86 -15.31 14.40 11.75
N GLN A 87 -14.05 14.71 11.46
CA GLN A 87 -13.59 16.07 11.21
C GLN A 87 -14.21 16.66 9.91
N THR A 88 -14.35 15.85 8.89
CA THR A 88 -14.99 16.27 7.63
C THR A 88 -16.48 16.60 7.85
N ARG A 89 -17.22 15.75 8.56
CA ARG A 89 -18.60 16.05 8.95
C ARG A 89 -18.71 17.31 9.78
N GLY A 90 -17.81 17.51 10.75
CA GLY A 90 -17.71 18.74 11.53
C GLY A 90 -17.53 19.98 10.66
N ALA A 91 -16.67 19.91 9.66
CA ALA A 91 -16.45 21.01 8.72
C ALA A 91 -17.70 21.33 7.88
N TYR A 92 -18.40 20.32 7.38
CA TYR A 92 -19.65 20.52 6.61
C TYR A 92 -20.82 21.02 7.44
N SER A 93 -20.88 20.67 8.71
CA SER A 93 -21.97 21.09 9.61
C SER A 93 -21.75 22.47 10.23
N MET A 94 -20.59 23.09 10.02
CA MET A 94 -20.22 24.36 10.63
C MET A 94 -20.67 25.54 9.78
N PRO A 95 -21.33 26.57 10.37
CA PRO A 95 -21.63 27.80 9.66
C PRO A 95 -20.35 28.50 9.16
N PRO A 96 -20.34 29.10 7.96
CA PRO A 96 -19.15 29.72 7.38
C PRO A 96 -18.58 30.88 8.22
N ASN A 97 -19.38 31.47 9.08
CA ASN A 97 -19.04 32.61 9.94
C ASN A 97 -18.80 32.21 11.41
N ALA A 98 -18.68 30.90 11.71
CA ALA A 98 -18.52 30.46 13.12
C ALA A 98 -17.23 30.99 13.74
N PHE A 99 -16.10 30.83 13.04
CA PHE A 99 -14.78 31.34 13.43
C PHE A 99 -13.77 31.18 12.28
N MET A 100 -12.64 31.88 12.37
CA MET A 100 -11.51 31.63 11.47
C MET A 100 -10.89 30.28 11.76
N PRO A 101 -10.63 29.41 10.77
CA PRO A 101 -9.95 28.14 10.98
C PRO A 101 -8.60 28.29 11.69
N GLN A 102 -7.79 29.25 11.24
CA GLN A 102 -6.53 29.62 11.87
C GLN A 102 -6.29 31.12 11.70
N TYR A 103 -5.87 31.79 12.76
CA TYR A 103 -5.50 33.20 12.75
C TYR A 103 -4.09 33.39 12.17
N SER A 104 -3.77 34.62 11.77
CA SER A 104 -2.45 34.98 11.19
C SER A 104 -1.27 34.77 12.19
N ASP A 105 -1.54 34.74 13.48
CA ASP A 105 -0.58 34.46 14.54
C ASP A 105 -0.41 32.94 14.83
N GLY A 106 -1.07 32.07 14.03
CA GLY A 106 -1.01 30.63 14.16
C GLY A 106 -2.00 30.02 15.15
N ARG A 107 -2.75 30.82 15.90
CA ARG A 107 -3.77 30.30 16.85
C ARG A 107 -4.94 29.70 16.09
N TRP A 108 -5.48 28.61 16.61
CA TRP A 108 -6.68 27.97 16.09
C TRP A 108 -7.94 28.70 16.56
N GLY A 109 -8.85 28.95 15.63
CA GLY A 109 -10.14 29.51 15.99
C GLY A 109 -10.97 28.50 16.81
N SER A 110 -11.78 29.02 17.71
CA SER A 110 -12.69 28.22 18.52
C SER A 110 -13.94 29.01 18.89
N HIS A 111 -15.01 28.31 19.20
CA HIS A 111 -16.26 28.90 19.69
C HIS A 111 -16.89 27.99 20.75
N ASN A 112 -17.40 28.57 21.81
CA ASN A 112 -17.86 27.83 22.98
C ASN A 112 -19.12 27.00 22.76
N THR A 113 -19.89 27.29 21.70
CA THR A 113 -21.21 26.69 21.45
C THR A 113 -21.25 25.81 20.19
N VAL A 114 -20.17 25.75 19.44
CA VAL A 114 -20.07 24.93 18.23
C VAL A 114 -19.00 23.83 18.39
N GLN A 115 -19.02 22.90 17.49
CA GLN A 115 -18.07 21.79 17.46
C GLN A 115 -16.60 22.24 17.49
N PRO A 116 -15.68 21.41 18.00
CA PRO A 116 -14.26 21.70 17.93
C PRO A 116 -13.82 22.00 16.50
N ASN A 117 -12.81 22.85 16.35
CA ASN A 117 -12.28 23.25 15.04
C ASN A 117 -11.80 22.02 14.25
N PRO A 118 -12.49 21.59 13.18
CA PRO A 118 -12.16 20.39 12.43
C PRO A 118 -10.82 20.53 11.69
N VAL A 119 -10.47 21.75 11.28
CA VAL A 119 -9.19 22.04 10.61
C VAL A 119 -8.02 21.85 11.58
N SER A 120 -8.16 22.30 12.83
CA SER A 120 -7.17 22.04 13.89
C SER A 120 -7.00 20.55 14.14
N GLY A 121 -8.09 19.79 14.18
CA GLY A 121 -8.04 18.35 14.33
C GLY A 121 -7.25 17.66 13.23
N LEU A 122 -7.52 18.01 11.98
CA LEU A 122 -6.81 17.47 10.81
C LEU A 122 -5.33 17.89 10.80
N ALA A 123 -5.02 19.15 11.17
CA ALA A 123 -3.66 19.68 11.14
C ALA A 123 -2.76 19.15 12.27
N ASN A 124 -3.31 18.63 13.35
CA ASN A 124 -2.56 18.21 14.53
C ASN A 124 -2.48 16.69 14.72
N SER A 125 -3.00 15.91 13.79
CA SER A 125 -2.99 14.46 13.86
C SER A 125 -2.18 13.88 12.71
N LEU A 126 -1.28 12.96 13.03
CA LEU A 126 -0.51 12.19 12.06
C LEU A 126 -0.59 10.70 12.43
N TRP A 127 -1.09 9.91 11.51
CA TRP A 127 -1.17 8.47 11.61
C TRP A 127 -0.48 7.83 10.43
N LYS A 128 0.27 6.79 10.68
CA LYS A 128 0.94 6.00 9.65
C LYS A 128 0.55 4.54 9.79
N PHE A 129 0.05 3.97 8.72
CA PHE A 129 -0.26 2.56 8.60
C PHE A 129 0.61 1.97 7.49
N GLN A 130 1.33 0.91 7.80
CA GLN A 130 2.18 0.19 6.86
C GLN A 130 1.67 -1.25 6.76
N LYS A 131 1.56 -1.73 5.53
CA LYS A 131 1.15 -3.08 5.22
C LYS A 131 2.14 -3.71 4.25
N THR A 132 2.57 -4.91 4.57
CA THR A 132 3.42 -5.73 3.71
C THR A 132 2.80 -7.10 3.55
N ASP A 133 2.46 -7.47 2.34
CA ASP A 133 2.04 -8.82 1.97
C ASP A 133 3.11 -9.43 1.06
N LEU A 134 3.55 -10.63 1.35
CA LEU A 134 4.49 -11.38 0.54
C LEU A 134 3.96 -12.80 0.35
N THR A 135 3.78 -13.20 -0.89
CA THR A 135 3.36 -14.55 -1.29
C THR A 135 4.46 -15.20 -2.13
N SER A 136 4.77 -16.44 -1.82
CA SER A 136 5.79 -17.22 -2.52
C SER A 136 5.28 -18.62 -2.77
N ASP A 137 5.23 -19.04 -4.04
CA ASP A 137 4.83 -20.37 -4.48
C ASP A 137 5.97 -21.04 -5.21
N PHE A 138 6.24 -22.30 -4.83
CA PHE A 138 7.24 -23.15 -5.47
C PHE A 138 6.56 -24.43 -5.92
N THR A 139 6.57 -24.71 -7.22
CA THR A 139 6.01 -25.94 -7.78
C THR A 139 7.11 -26.70 -8.50
N LEU A 140 7.41 -27.89 -8.02
CA LEU A 140 8.31 -28.83 -8.67
C LEU A 140 7.50 -29.90 -9.39
N SER A 141 7.72 -30.06 -10.68
CA SER A 141 7.06 -31.07 -11.51
C SER A 141 8.11 -31.97 -12.16
N GLN A 142 7.89 -33.28 -12.08
CA GLN A 142 8.76 -34.30 -12.64
C GLN A 142 7.97 -35.23 -13.57
N LYS A 143 8.40 -35.35 -14.82
CA LYS A 143 7.91 -36.38 -15.71
C LYS A 143 8.56 -37.73 -15.39
N LEU A 144 7.78 -38.74 -15.31
CA LEU A 144 8.20 -40.12 -15.01
C LEU A 144 7.95 -41.05 -16.20
N ASP A 145 8.11 -40.55 -17.43
CA ASP A 145 7.92 -41.31 -18.68
C ASP A 145 8.83 -42.55 -18.74
N PHE A 146 9.92 -42.57 -17.97
CA PHE A 146 10.82 -43.72 -17.84
C PHE A 146 10.18 -44.91 -17.04
N ILE A 147 9.10 -44.64 -16.28
CA ILE A 147 8.32 -45.70 -15.58
C ILE A 147 7.11 -46.05 -16.47
N THR A 148 6.34 -45.05 -16.85
CA THR A 148 5.13 -45.20 -17.69
C THR A 148 4.93 -43.94 -18.49
N SER A 149 4.69 -44.12 -19.80
CA SER A 149 4.45 -42.98 -20.70
C SER A 149 3.27 -42.11 -20.21
N GLY A 150 3.50 -40.82 -20.13
CA GLY A 150 2.53 -39.82 -19.64
C GLY A 150 2.38 -39.72 -18.13
N LEU A 151 3.12 -40.51 -17.37
CA LEU A 151 3.14 -40.37 -15.89
C LEU A 151 3.93 -39.13 -15.48
N GLY A 152 3.42 -38.40 -14.50
CA GLY A 152 4.12 -37.28 -13.87
C GLY A 152 3.72 -37.09 -12.41
N ILE A 153 4.60 -36.48 -11.65
CA ILE A 153 4.35 -36.08 -10.28
C ILE A 153 4.62 -34.59 -10.13
N SER A 154 3.85 -33.91 -9.29
CA SER A 154 4.04 -32.50 -8.97
C SER A 154 3.82 -32.26 -7.48
N GLY A 155 4.68 -31.46 -6.89
CA GLY A 155 4.57 -30.96 -5.51
C GLY A 155 4.59 -29.45 -5.49
N ASN A 156 3.78 -28.85 -4.62
CA ASN A 156 3.72 -27.40 -4.42
C ASN A 156 3.94 -27.06 -2.96
N VAL A 157 4.68 -25.97 -2.71
CA VAL A 157 4.87 -25.37 -1.38
C VAL A 157 4.63 -23.88 -1.51
N SER A 158 3.75 -23.36 -0.65
CA SER A 158 3.39 -21.93 -0.62
C SER A 158 3.69 -21.35 0.75
N PHE A 159 4.20 -20.11 0.75
CA PHE A 159 4.42 -19.31 1.95
C PHE A 159 3.77 -17.96 1.77
N ASP A 160 2.89 -17.60 2.70
CA ASP A 160 2.28 -16.28 2.80
C ASP A 160 2.76 -15.60 4.08
N ASN A 161 3.20 -14.36 3.93
CA ASN A 161 3.60 -13.52 5.05
C ASN A 161 2.81 -12.22 4.99
N HIS A 162 2.21 -11.86 6.12
CA HIS A 162 1.44 -10.63 6.30
C HIS A 162 1.99 -9.87 7.50
N LEU A 163 2.41 -8.63 7.28
CA LEU A 163 2.91 -7.74 8.32
C LEU A 163 2.17 -6.42 8.27
N GLU A 164 1.59 -6.02 9.39
CA GLU A 164 0.99 -4.71 9.58
C GLU A 164 1.69 -3.99 10.72
N SER A 165 1.93 -2.70 10.52
CA SER A 165 2.46 -1.80 11.54
C SER A 165 1.69 -0.50 11.50
N GLN A 166 1.31 0.00 12.67
CA GLN A 166 0.57 1.24 12.78
C GLN A 166 1.10 2.07 13.93
N GLY A 167 1.09 3.37 13.76
CA GLY A 167 1.52 4.32 14.75
C GLY A 167 1.10 5.74 14.42
N GLY A 168 1.08 6.61 15.43
CA GLY A 168 0.70 8.01 15.28
C GLY A 168 1.45 8.90 16.27
N ILE A 169 1.33 10.22 16.05
CA ILE A 169 1.80 11.29 16.94
C ILE A 169 0.59 12.10 17.39
#